data_bc935f3a0e25981b69b775d5c5e1ca7d
#
_entry.id   bc935f3a0e25981b69b775d5c5e1ca7d
#
_cell.length_a   1.000
_cell.length_b   1.000
_cell.length_c   1.000
_cell.angle_alpha   90.00
_cell.angle_beta   90.00
_cell.angle_gamma   90.00
#
_symmetry.space_group_name_H-M   'P 1'
#
loop_
_entity.id
_entity.type
_entity.pdbx_description
1 polymer ?
#
loop_
_entity_poly.entity_id
_entity_poly.type
_entity_poly.pdbx_seq_one_letter_code
_entity_poly.pdbx_strand_id
1 'polypeptide(L)'
;MEKKEYYLLVIEEEYEESYHSLYATYEDALRHFYMQVGRIMCDVIETKSSYLKDDLDGGKEYLTYLYDKIKSSEYEVGPDMNYFFFEDTEIYIKKLEVKEN
;
A
#
# COMPACT_ATOMS: atom_id res chain seq x y z
N MET A 1 4.01 28.01 15.51
CA MET A 1 4.47 26.65 15.27
C MET A 1 3.78 26.07 14.06
N GLU A 2 4.55 25.69 13.10
CA GLU A 2 4.02 24.99 11.93
C GLU A 2 4.04 23.50 12.19
N LYS A 3 2.98 22.83 11.78
CA LYS A 3 2.93 21.36 11.79
C LYS A 3 3.24 20.89 10.39
N LYS A 4 4.22 20.02 10.26
CA LYS A 4 4.47 19.32 9.01
C LYS A 4 3.87 17.93 9.09
N GLU A 5 3.20 17.53 8.04
CA GLU A 5 2.63 16.20 7.92
C GLU A 5 3.47 15.38 6.95
N TYR A 6 3.76 14.17 7.37
CA TYR A 6 4.45 13.18 6.55
C TYR A 6 3.63 11.91 6.54
N TYR A 7 3.87 11.08 5.56
CA TYR A 7 3.15 9.83 5.41
C TYR A 7 4.14 8.69 5.34
N LEU A 8 3.99 7.75 6.26
CA LEU A 8 4.87 6.61 6.38
C LEU A 8 4.19 5.39 5.76
N LEU A 9 4.81 4.85 4.72
CA LEU A 9 4.37 3.58 4.14
C LEU A 9 5.06 2.46 4.91
N VAL A 10 4.27 1.57 5.49
CA VAL A 10 4.77 0.49 6.33
C VAL A 10 4.44 -0.84 5.67
N ILE A 11 5.44 -1.70 5.57
CA ILE A 11 5.29 -3.08 5.13
C ILE A 11 5.76 -3.97 6.27
N GLU A 12 4.84 -4.70 6.87
CA GLU A 12 5.15 -5.62 7.97
C GLU A 12 4.98 -7.05 7.50
N GLU A 13 6.02 -7.84 7.63
CA GLU A 13 6.01 -9.26 7.32
C GLU A 13 6.25 -10.06 8.59
N GLU A 14 5.44 -11.08 8.83
CA GLU A 14 5.63 -11.96 9.97
C GLU A 14 7.00 -12.65 9.85
N TYR A 15 7.76 -12.64 10.92
CA TYR A 15 9.11 -13.24 11.02
C TYR A 15 10.21 -12.48 10.28
N GLU A 16 9.93 -11.33 9.69
CA GLU A 16 10.92 -10.51 9.00
C GLU A 16 10.91 -9.07 9.50
N GLU A 17 11.93 -8.31 9.15
CA GLU A 17 11.99 -6.90 9.51
C GLU A 17 10.96 -6.09 8.74
N SER A 18 10.37 -5.11 9.42
CA SER A 18 9.45 -4.17 8.79
C SER A 18 10.20 -3.16 7.93
N TYR A 19 9.60 -2.78 6.81
CA TYR A 19 10.13 -1.75 5.93
C TYR A 19 9.30 -0.48 6.09
N HIS A 20 9.98 0.67 6.22
CA HIS A 20 9.33 1.96 6.37
C HIS A 20 9.88 2.92 5.35
N SER A 21 8.99 3.65 4.66
CA SER A 21 9.38 4.69 3.71
C SER A 21 8.56 5.95 3.99
N LEU A 22 9.23 7.09 4.03
CA LEU A 22 8.63 8.36 4.38
C LEU A 22 8.35 9.19 3.14
N TYR A 23 7.16 9.76 3.05
CA TYR A 23 6.73 10.59 1.93
C TYR A 23 6.17 11.91 2.42
N ALA A 24 6.42 12.97 1.66
CA ALA A 24 5.93 14.31 1.98
C ALA A 24 4.44 14.49 1.67
N THR A 25 3.88 13.70 0.75
CA THR A 25 2.47 13.77 0.37
C THR A 25 1.80 12.41 0.47
N TYR A 26 0.51 12.45 0.77
CA TYR A 26 -0.29 11.22 0.81
C TYR A 26 -0.34 10.52 -0.56
N GLU A 27 -0.43 11.31 -1.63
CA GLU A 27 -0.49 10.76 -2.99
C GLU A 27 0.76 9.95 -3.33
N ASP A 28 1.95 10.46 -2.96
CA ASP A 28 3.19 9.73 -3.22
C ASP A 28 3.24 8.42 -2.43
N ALA A 29 2.84 8.46 -1.16
CA ALA A 29 2.78 7.25 -0.35
C ALA A 29 1.80 6.24 -0.95
N LEU A 30 0.65 6.71 -1.42
CA LEU A 30 -0.38 5.85 -1.98
C LEU A 30 0.06 5.21 -3.30
N ARG A 31 0.78 5.94 -4.17
CA ARG A 31 1.34 5.38 -5.39
C ARG A 31 2.28 4.21 -5.09
N HIS A 32 3.16 4.41 -4.14
CA HIS A 32 4.12 3.37 -3.75
C HIS A 32 3.42 2.21 -3.03
N PHE A 33 2.36 2.48 -2.29
CA PHE A 33 1.52 1.44 -1.71
C PHE A 33 0.98 0.51 -2.80
N TYR A 34 0.40 1.07 -3.87
CA TYR A 34 -0.14 0.26 -4.97
C TYR A 34 0.95 -0.53 -5.69
N MET A 35 2.13 0.06 -5.87
CA MET A 35 3.26 -0.65 -6.47
C MET A 35 3.69 -1.85 -5.62
N GLN A 36 3.73 -1.69 -4.31
CA GLN A 36 4.12 -2.79 -3.42
C GLN A 36 3.08 -3.90 -3.41
N VAL A 37 1.80 -3.56 -3.43
CA VAL A 37 0.75 -4.58 -3.55
C VAL A 37 0.93 -5.38 -4.84
N GLY A 38 1.20 -4.68 -5.95
CA GLY A 38 1.43 -5.33 -7.23
C GLY A 38 2.61 -6.30 -7.20
N ARG A 39 3.71 -5.91 -6.55
CA ARG A 39 4.89 -6.76 -6.41
C ARG A 39 4.60 -8.02 -5.61
N ILE A 40 3.87 -7.87 -4.50
CA ILE A 40 3.56 -9.00 -3.64
C ILE A 40 2.63 -9.99 -4.34
N MET A 41 1.69 -9.49 -5.11
CA MET A 41 0.67 -10.34 -5.73
C MET A 41 1.07 -10.89 -7.10
N CYS A 42 2.18 -10.44 -7.67
CA CYS A 42 2.55 -10.86 -9.03
C CYS A 42 2.80 -12.36 -9.17
N ASP A 43 3.22 -13.02 -8.10
CA ASP A 43 3.43 -14.47 -8.10
C ASP A 43 2.15 -15.27 -7.82
N VAL A 44 1.09 -14.59 -7.40
CA VAL A 44 -0.17 -15.23 -7.04
C VAL A 44 -1.15 -15.21 -8.20
N ILE A 45 -1.22 -14.06 -8.87
CA ILE A 45 -2.07 -13.89 -10.05
C ILE A 45 -1.31 -13.12 -11.11
N GLU A 46 -1.66 -13.35 -12.36
CA GLU A 46 -1.08 -12.60 -13.46
C GLU A 46 -1.42 -11.12 -13.32
N THR A 47 -0.40 -10.28 -13.24
CA THR A 47 -0.56 -8.85 -13.08
C THR A 47 -0.29 -8.14 -14.40
N LYS A 48 -1.25 -7.34 -14.86
CA LYS A 48 -1.06 -6.51 -16.03
C LYS A 48 -0.03 -5.42 -15.72
N SER A 49 0.93 -5.24 -16.60
CA SER A 49 2.01 -4.24 -16.42
C SER A 49 1.47 -2.83 -16.19
N SER A 50 0.30 -2.50 -16.73
CA SER A 50 -0.34 -1.20 -16.55
C SER A 50 -0.65 -0.89 -15.08
N TYR A 51 -0.88 -1.90 -14.26
CA TYR A 51 -1.21 -1.72 -12.85
C TYR A 51 0.04 -1.44 -11.99
N LEU A 52 1.22 -1.72 -12.52
CA LEU A 52 2.46 -1.48 -11.81
C LEU A 52 3.01 -0.08 -12.03
N LYS A 53 2.32 0.74 -12.79
CA LYS A 53 2.71 2.12 -13.01
C LYS A 53 2.46 2.95 -11.78
N ASP A 54 3.24 4.00 -11.62
CA ASP A 54 3.10 4.99 -10.55
C ASP A 54 1.89 5.90 -10.83
N ASP A 55 0.69 5.30 -10.80
CA ASP A 55 -0.57 5.92 -11.17
C ASP A 55 -1.65 5.51 -10.16
N LEU A 56 -2.26 6.51 -9.54
CA LEU A 56 -3.28 6.29 -8.52
C LEU A 56 -4.52 5.55 -9.06
N ASP A 57 -4.99 5.95 -10.23
CA ASP A 57 -6.18 5.33 -10.81
C ASP A 57 -5.92 3.86 -11.19
N GLY A 58 -4.77 3.61 -11.79
CA GLY A 58 -4.36 2.24 -12.11
C GLY A 58 -4.18 1.38 -10.88
N GLY A 59 -3.66 1.95 -9.80
CA GLY A 59 -3.52 1.24 -8.53
C GLY A 59 -4.86 0.88 -7.91
N LYS A 60 -5.82 1.79 -7.94
CA LYS A 60 -7.16 1.53 -7.44
C LYS A 60 -7.88 0.47 -8.27
N GLU A 61 -7.73 0.52 -9.59
CA GLU A 61 -8.28 -0.50 -10.47
C GLU A 61 -7.68 -1.87 -10.15
N TYR A 62 -6.38 -1.92 -9.90
CA TYR A 62 -5.70 -3.16 -9.55
C TYR A 62 -6.22 -3.74 -8.22
N LEU A 63 -6.37 -2.91 -7.20
CA LEU A 63 -6.92 -3.37 -5.92
C LEU A 63 -8.36 -3.88 -6.08
N THR A 64 -9.16 -3.20 -6.88
CA THR A 64 -10.53 -3.65 -7.16
C THR A 64 -10.51 -5.00 -7.88
N TYR A 65 -9.62 -5.14 -8.84
CA TYR A 65 -9.43 -6.40 -9.56
C TYR A 65 -9.04 -7.53 -8.60
N LEU A 66 -8.09 -7.28 -7.69
CA LEU A 66 -7.69 -8.26 -6.70
C LEU A 66 -8.86 -8.64 -5.79
N TYR A 67 -9.62 -7.66 -5.35
CA TYR A 67 -10.78 -7.90 -4.48
C TYR A 67 -11.79 -8.83 -5.15
N ASP A 68 -12.00 -8.66 -6.45
CA ASP A 68 -12.95 -9.49 -7.20
C ASP A 68 -12.42 -10.90 -7.48
N LYS A 69 -11.10 -11.04 -7.63
CA LYS A 69 -10.48 -12.31 -8.03
C LYS A 69 -10.08 -13.19 -6.85
N ILE A 70 -9.63 -12.58 -5.75
CA ILE A 70 -9.09 -13.32 -4.60
C ILE A 70 -10.02 -13.15 -3.41
N LYS A 71 -11.02 -13.99 -3.32
CA LYS A 71 -11.94 -14.00 -2.18
C LYS A 71 -11.51 -15.05 -1.18
N SER A 72 -10.45 -14.76 -0.43
CA SER A 72 -10.00 -15.68 0.60
C SER A 72 -9.94 -14.96 1.95
N SER A 73 -9.97 -15.73 3.04
CA SER A 73 -9.86 -15.18 4.40
C SER A 73 -8.46 -14.64 4.68
N GLU A 74 -7.51 -14.89 3.80
CA GLU A 74 -6.12 -14.45 3.94
C GLU A 74 -5.83 -13.13 3.22
N TYR A 75 -6.87 -12.53 2.65
CA TYR A 75 -6.74 -11.32 1.86
C TYR A 75 -7.75 -10.28 2.36
N GLU A 76 -7.26 -9.08 2.63
CA GLU A 76 -8.10 -7.99 3.11
C GLU A 76 -7.65 -6.67 2.52
N VAL A 77 -8.63 -5.84 2.11
CA VAL A 77 -8.41 -4.47 1.64
C VAL A 77 -9.24 -3.54 2.52
N GLY A 78 -8.60 -2.49 3.00
CA GLY A 78 -9.29 -1.49 3.81
C GLY A 78 -10.28 -0.67 2.98
N PRO A 79 -11.25 -0.02 3.65
CA PRO A 79 -12.34 0.69 2.97
C PRO A 79 -11.88 1.85 2.10
N ASP A 80 -10.75 2.47 2.44
CA ASP A 80 -10.20 3.60 1.68
C ASP A 80 -9.16 3.18 0.64
N MET A 81 -9.04 1.88 0.39
CA MET A 81 -8.06 1.33 -0.54
C MET A 81 -6.61 1.73 -0.22
N ASN A 82 -6.31 1.90 1.06
CA ASN A 82 -4.98 2.30 1.54
C ASN A 82 -4.41 1.33 2.57
N TYR A 83 -5.00 0.15 2.67
CA TYR A 83 -4.59 -0.93 3.54
C TYR A 83 -4.71 -2.23 2.78
N PHE A 84 -3.73 -3.10 2.96
CA PHE A 84 -3.70 -4.39 2.29
C PHE A 84 -3.10 -5.44 3.22
N PHE A 85 -3.73 -6.59 3.30
CA PHE A 85 -3.23 -7.74 4.04
C PHE A 85 -3.38 -8.99 3.18
N PHE A 86 -2.34 -9.78 3.13
CA PHE A 86 -2.35 -11.07 2.44
C PHE A 86 -1.36 -12.01 3.10
N GLU A 87 -1.83 -13.18 3.50
CA GLU A 87 -1.03 -14.18 4.22
C GLU A 87 -0.41 -13.60 5.48
N ASP A 88 0.90 -13.34 5.45
CA ASP A 88 1.66 -12.81 6.58
C ASP A 88 2.16 -11.38 6.36
N THR A 89 1.70 -10.75 5.30
CA THR A 89 2.15 -9.41 4.91
C THR A 89 1.05 -8.38 5.07
N GLU A 90 1.37 -7.29 5.75
CA GLU A 90 0.47 -6.16 5.94
C GLU A 90 1.13 -4.90 5.38
N ILE A 91 0.40 -4.14 4.57
CA ILE A 91 0.86 -2.86 4.03
C ILE A 91 -0.15 -1.78 4.37
N TYR A 92 0.33 -0.67 4.93
CA TYR A 92 -0.54 0.45 5.27
C TYR A 92 0.23 1.76 5.28
N ILE A 93 -0.52 2.86 5.32
CA ILE A 93 0.04 4.21 5.39
C ILE A 93 -0.33 4.82 6.72
N LYS A 94 0.67 5.33 7.43
CA LYS A 94 0.49 5.99 8.71
C LYS A 94 0.84 7.47 8.57
N LYS A 95 -0.06 8.34 9.02
CA LYS A 95 0.18 9.78 9.03
C LYS A 95 1.02 10.14 10.24
N LEU A 96 2.08 10.90 10.01
CA LEU A 96 2.94 11.43 11.07
C LEU A 96 2.85 12.95 11.09
N GLU A 97 2.70 13.52 12.27
CA GLU A 97 2.74 14.96 12.47
C GLU A 97 4.01 15.32 13.22
N VAL A 98 4.79 16.23 12.64
CA VAL A 98 6.01 16.72 13.25
C VAL A 98 5.83 18.20 13.57
N LYS A 99 6.03 18.54 14.82
CA LYS A 99 5.99 19.95 15.23
C LYS A 99 7.35 20.56 15.00
N GLU A 100 7.38 21.66 14.27
CA GLU A 100 8.60 22.46 14.13
C GLU A 100 8.59 23.60 15.13
N ASN A 101 9.67 23.72 15.87
CA ASN A 101 9.87 24.84 16.78
C ASN A 101 10.54 26.01 16.06
#